data_502b560c85c21f3c9e817ee0f30c976b
#
_entry.id   502b560c85c21f3c9e817ee0f30c976b
#
_cell.length_a   1.000
_cell.length_b   1.000
_cell.length_c   1.000
_cell.angle_alpha   90.00
_cell.angle_beta   90.00
_cell.angle_gamma   90.00
#
_symmetry.space_group_name_H-M   'P 1'
#
loop_
_entity.id
_entity.type
_entity.pdbx_description
1 polymer ?
#
loop_
_entity_poly.entity_id
_entity_poly.type
_entity_poly.pdbx_seq_one_letter_code
_entity_poly.pdbx_strand_id
1 'polypeptide(L)'
;MNISVLVLLIIFAAVIFFLKSGQFSKQHPESFPYEKQKMLLTPAERSFFGVLEQVIGESHRVFVKVRLGDIFKVKAGLSNSERATAFNKISAKHVDFVICNNESVNILAAIELDDKSHNLKKRQERDIFVNKVFESAGIPLGHIAAQKSYSIQDVSGVVSGLLGIHPDADQKVEDDFSMGDVVPVSEDRGGFSFEGESNSVPYCPSCGNTMVKRQAKKGKHSGEWFWACSAYPECREIISIKE
;
A
#
# COMPACT_ATOMS: atom_id res chain seq x y z
N MET A 1 18.86 -42.72 60.31
CA MET A 1 18.98 -41.45 59.60
C MET A 1 19.02 -40.34 60.62
N ASN A 2 20.13 -39.60 60.74
CA ASN A 2 20.34 -38.63 61.83
C ASN A 2 19.32 -37.49 61.67
N ILE A 3 18.65 -37.12 62.77
CA ILE A 3 17.65 -36.04 62.82
C ILE A 3 18.24 -34.76 62.19
N SER A 4 19.56 -34.48 62.37
CA SER A 4 20.26 -33.34 61.79
C SER A 4 20.24 -33.33 60.24
N VAL A 5 20.35 -34.52 59.62
CA VAL A 5 20.32 -34.63 58.13
C VAL A 5 18.89 -34.36 57.61
N LEU A 6 17.87 -34.80 58.34
CA LEU A 6 16.48 -34.59 57.98
C LEU A 6 16.11 -33.08 58.05
N VAL A 7 16.58 -32.40 59.07
CA VAL A 7 16.36 -30.95 59.26
C VAL A 7 17.05 -30.15 58.14
N LEU A 8 18.28 -30.52 57.75
CA LEU A 8 19.00 -29.88 56.66
C LEU A 8 18.28 -30.07 55.29
N LEU A 9 17.72 -31.24 55.03
CA LEU A 9 16.96 -31.50 53.82
C LEU A 9 15.65 -30.70 53.75
N ILE A 10 14.96 -30.53 54.89
CA ILE A 10 13.75 -29.70 54.97
C ILE A 10 14.09 -28.20 54.73
N ILE A 11 15.17 -27.71 55.36
CA ILE A 11 15.63 -26.34 55.15
C ILE A 11 16.02 -26.14 53.66
N PHE A 12 16.74 -27.07 53.07
CA PHE A 12 17.15 -26.98 51.67
C PHE A 12 15.94 -27.01 50.73
N ALA A 13 14.97 -27.88 50.96
CA ALA A 13 13.71 -27.92 50.19
C ALA A 13 12.91 -26.62 50.35
N ALA A 14 12.83 -26.05 51.57
CA ALA A 14 12.18 -24.77 51.83
C ALA A 14 12.88 -23.60 51.10
N VAL A 15 14.20 -23.56 51.07
CA VAL A 15 14.98 -22.55 50.32
C VAL A 15 14.75 -22.67 48.83
N ILE A 16 14.77 -23.89 48.26
CA ILE A 16 14.44 -24.10 46.87
C ILE A 16 13.00 -23.69 46.54
N PHE A 17 12.05 -24.00 47.39
CA PHE A 17 10.65 -23.58 47.22
C PHE A 17 10.52 -22.07 47.28
N PHE A 18 11.19 -21.37 48.18
CA PHE A 18 11.21 -19.92 48.28
C PHE A 18 11.90 -19.26 47.08
N LEU A 19 13.02 -19.83 46.61
CA LEU A 19 13.68 -19.33 45.39
C LEU A 19 12.84 -19.53 44.11
N LYS A 20 12.08 -20.63 44.04
CA LYS A 20 11.14 -20.87 42.92
C LYS A 20 9.86 -20.05 43.03
N SER A 21 9.30 -19.85 44.22
CA SER A 21 8.08 -19.04 44.39
C SER A 21 8.32 -17.54 44.22
N GLY A 22 9.55 -17.05 44.46
CA GLY A 22 9.91 -15.66 44.19
C GLY A 22 10.00 -15.28 42.69
N GLN A 23 9.94 -16.24 41.77
CA GLN A 23 10.03 -15.94 40.31
C GLN A 23 8.67 -15.86 39.60
N PHE A 24 7.54 -15.96 40.31
CA PHE A 24 6.22 -15.98 39.70
C PHE A 24 5.38 -14.72 39.89
N SER A 25 6.03 -13.57 40.10
CA SER A 25 5.33 -12.28 39.98
C SER A 25 6.00 -11.43 38.91
N LYS A 26 5.88 -11.83 37.62
CA LYS A 26 5.87 -10.85 36.58
C LYS A 26 4.54 -10.09 36.74
N GLN A 27 4.56 -9.03 37.55
CA GLN A 27 3.55 -8.00 37.47
C GLN A 27 3.50 -7.58 36.01
N HIS A 28 2.41 -7.89 35.31
CA HIS A 28 2.10 -7.26 34.06
C HIS A 28 2.10 -5.76 34.34
N PRO A 29 2.87 -4.96 33.63
CA PRO A 29 2.79 -3.52 33.80
C PRO A 29 1.32 -3.12 33.65
N GLU A 30 0.78 -2.34 34.58
CA GLU A 30 -0.60 -1.83 34.55
C GLU A 30 -0.89 -0.98 33.30
N SER A 31 0.15 -0.59 32.56
CA SER A 31 0.05 0.15 31.29
C SER A 31 0.68 -0.65 30.14
N PHE A 32 -0.04 -0.74 29.02
CA PHE A 32 0.50 -1.30 27.79
C PHE A 32 1.52 -0.33 27.20
N PRO A 33 2.72 -0.78 26.79
CA PRO A 33 3.80 0.08 26.29
C PRO A 33 3.61 0.44 24.80
N TYR A 34 2.44 0.92 24.43
CA TYR A 34 2.10 1.23 23.02
C TYR A 34 1.68 2.68 22.86
N GLU A 35 2.18 3.30 21.79
CA GLU A 35 1.79 4.63 21.38
C GLU A 35 1.18 4.59 19.97
N LYS A 36 0.26 5.52 19.69
CA LYS A 36 -0.35 5.67 18.38
C LYS A 36 0.69 6.13 17.35
N GLN A 37 0.80 5.41 16.23
CA GLN A 37 1.54 5.89 15.07
C GLN A 37 0.90 7.16 14.49
N LYS A 38 1.72 8.13 14.10
CA LYS A 38 1.22 9.38 13.51
C LYS A 38 0.54 9.16 12.17
N MET A 39 1.06 8.25 11.35
CA MET A 39 0.57 7.97 10.00
C MET A 39 0.72 6.48 9.70
N LEU A 40 -0.26 5.91 8.98
CA LEU A 40 -0.24 4.53 8.53
C LEU A 40 0.69 4.35 7.31
N LEU A 41 0.70 5.33 6.42
CA LEU A 41 1.45 5.33 5.17
C LEU A 41 2.62 6.31 5.24
N THR A 42 3.75 5.94 4.63
CA THR A 42 4.85 6.86 4.35
C THR A 42 4.41 7.96 3.38
N PRO A 43 5.15 9.07 3.23
CA PRO A 43 4.81 10.12 2.28
C PRO A 43 4.68 9.61 0.83
N ALA A 44 5.57 8.72 0.39
CA ALA A 44 5.53 8.15 -0.96
C ALA A 44 4.30 7.25 -1.16
N GLU A 45 4.03 6.36 -0.19
CA GLU A 45 2.86 5.49 -0.22
C GLU A 45 1.55 6.28 -0.21
N ARG A 46 1.47 7.35 0.56
CA ARG A 46 0.28 8.20 0.61
C ARG A 46 0.06 8.96 -0.70
N SER A 47 1.14 9.47 -1.31
CA SER A 47 1.07 10.12 -2.62
C SER A 47 0.57 9.15 -3.70
N PHE A 48 1.09 7.92 -3.70
CA PHE A 48 0.64 6.87 -4.60
C PHE A 48 -0.81 6.46 -4.35
N PHE A 49 -1.19 6.25 -3.10
CA PHE A 49 -2.54 5.85 -2.69
C PHE A 49 -3.60 6.82 -3.23
N GLY A 50 -3.38 8.14 -3.08
CA GLY A 50 -4.33 9.14 -3.57
C GLY A 50 -4.52 9.12 -5.09
N VAL A 51 -3.48 8.78 -5.86
CA VAL A 51 -3.60 8.61 -7.32
C VAL A 51 -4.24 7.27 -7.65
N LEU A 52 -3.89 6.21 -6.93
CA LEU A 52 -4.46 4.88 -7.13
C LEU A 52 -5.98 4.88 -6.92
N GLU A 53 -6.50 5.55 -5.87
CA GLU A 53 -7.94 5.66 -5.61
C GLU A 53 -8.69 6.33 -6.77
N GLN A 54 -8.09 7.35 -7.41
CA GLN A 54 -8.70 7.98 -8.58
C GLN A 54 -8.73 7.06 -9.79
N VAL A 55 -7.63 6.31 -10.00
CA VAL A 55 -7.49 5.41 -11.16
C VAL A 55 -8.45 4.24 -11.10
N ILE A 56 -8.63 3.64 -9.93
CA ILE A 56 -9.51 2.47 -9.78
C ILE A 56 -11.00 2.82 -9.75
N GLY A 57 -11.36 4.09 -9.45
CA GLY A 57 -12.74 4.56 -9.38
C GLY A 57 -13.62 3.76 -8.41
N GLU A 58 -14.91 3.71 -8.71
CA GLU A 58 -15.91 3.02 -7.87
C GLU A 58 -16.00 1.51 -8.10
N SER A 59 -15.40 1.00 -9.17
CA SER A 59 -15.46 -0.44 -9.52
C SER A 59 -14.55 -1.32 -8.66
N HIS A 60 -13.58 -0.74 -7.98
CA HIS A 60 -12.59 -1.45 -7.17
C HIS A 60 -12.40 -0.81 -5.80
N ARG A 61 -11.76 -1.56 -4.88
CA ARG A 61 -11.34 -1.08 -3.57
C ARG A 61 -9.86 -1.32 -3.37
N VAL A 62 -9.19 -0.37 -2.69
CA VAL A 62 -7.80 -0.52 -2.26
C VAL A 62 -7.75 -0.80 -0.77
N PHE A 63 -6.98 -1.81 -0.41
CA PHE A 63 -6.56 -2.05 0.96
C PHE A 63 -5.06 -1.78 1.08
N VAL A 64 -4.65 -1.16 2.18
CA VAL A 64 -3.25 -0.77 2.41
C VAL A 64 -2.61 -1.63 3.47
N LYS A 65 -1.29 -1.91 3.34
CA LYS A 65 -0.51 -2.66 4.34
C LYS A 65 -1.13 -4.02 4.70
N VAL A 66 -1.60 -4.75 3.68
CA VAL A 66 -2.25 -6.05 3.88
C VAL A 66 -1.21 -7.13 4.14
N ARG A 67 -1.39 -7.86 5.22
CA ARG A 67 -0.48 -8.94 5.61
C ARG A 67 -0.61 -10.11 4.64
N LEU A 68 0.53 -10.69 4.21
CA LEU A 68 0.51 -11.82 3.27
C LEU A 68 -0.24 -13.03 3.84
N GLY A 69 -0.25 -13.22 5.16
CA GLY A 69 -1.01 -14.28 5.81
C GLY A 69 -2.54 -14.12 5.70
N ASP A 70 -3.03 -12.93 5.34
CA ASP A 70 -4.46 -12.67 5.11
C ASP A 70 -4.83 -12.78 3.62
N ILE A 71 -3.83 -12.69 2.72
CA ILE A 71 -3.98 -12.89 1.27
C ILE A 71 -3.86 -14.38 0.92
N PHE A 72 -2.90 -15.10 1.54
CA PHE A 72 -2.52 -16.44 1.13
C PHE A 72 -2.85 -17.50 2.18
N LYS A 73 -3.35 -18.63 1.71
CA LYS A 73 -3.58 -19.83 2.51
C LYS A 73 -2.52 -20.88 2.17
N VAL A 74 -1.94 -21.50 3.19
CA VAL A 74 -0.99 -22.60 2.97
C VAL A 74 -1.75 -23.81 2.39
N LYS A 75 -1.21 -24.38 1.30
CA LYS A 75 -1.82 -25.52 0.59
C LYS A 75 -2.03 -26.72 1.53
N ALA A 76 -3.05 -27.52 1.23
CA ALA A 76 -3.29 -28.79 1.90
C ALA A 76 -2.20 -29.84 1.58
N GLY A 77 -2.14 -30.93 2.35
CA GLY A 77 -1.20 -32.04 2.10
C GLY A 77 0.16 -31.92 2.79
N LEU A 78 0.44 -30.81 3.47
CA LEU A 78 1.65 -30.62 4.27
C LEU A 78 1.46 -31.13 5.70
N SER A 79 2.53 -31.64 6.33
CA SER A 79 2.56 -31.92 7.76
C SER A 79 2.36 -30.64 8.59
N ASN A 80 2.01 -30.77 9.86
CA ASN A 80 1.81 -29.61 10.75
C ASN A 80 3.08 -28.75 10.88
N SER A 81 4.26 -29.35 10.90
CA SER A 81 5.54 -28.64 10.98
C SER A 81 5.82 -27.84 9.70
N GLU A 82 5.62 -28.45 8.53
CA GLU A 82 5.80 -27.78 7.23
C GLU A 82 4.79 -26.66 7.06
N ARG A 83 3.53 -26.88 7.45
CA ARG A 83 2.48 -25.85 7.43
C ARG A 83 2.83 -24.67 8.31
N ALA A 84 3.28 -24.89 9.55
CA ALA A 84 3.71 -23.83 10.46
C ALA A 84 4.89 -23.07 9.90
N THR A 85 5.89 -23.78 9.33
CA THR A 85 7.06 -23.17 8.70
C THR A 85 6.68 -22.32 7.50
N ALA A 86 5.81 -22.81 6.62
CA ALA A 86 5.32 -22.06 5.45
C ALA A 86 4.53 -20.82 5.87
N PHE A 87 3.63 -20.95 6.85
CA PHE A 87 2.85 -19.83 7.37
C PHE A 87 3.74 -18.76 8.01
N ASN A 88 4.72 -19.15 8.84
CA ASN A 88 5.63 -18.22 9.49
C ASN A 88 6.45 -17.37 8.48
N LYS A 89 6.72 -17.90 7.28
CA LYS A 89 7.41 -17.16 6.23
C LYS A 89 6.59 -15.98 5.68
N ILE A 90 5.25 -16.06 5.70
CA ILE A 90 4.34 -15.03 5.18
C ILE A 90 3.70 -14.17 6.27
N SER A 91 3.51 -14.70 7.49
CA SER A 91 2.70 -14.10 8.57
C SER A 91 3.16 -12.72 9.02
N ALA A 92 4.49 -12.43 8.97
CA ALA A 92 5.07 -11.15 9.36
C ALA A 92 5.38 -10.22 8.17
N LYS A 93 4.99 -10.60 6.95
CA LYS A 93 5.19 -9.80 5.75
C LYS A 93 3.87 -9.17 5.32
N HIS A 94 3.95 -8.01 4.70
CA HIS A 94 2.79 -7.31 4.11
C HIS A 94 3.18 -6.75 2.75
N VAL A 95 2.18 -6.55 1.91
CA VAL A 95 2.25 -5.81 0.65
C VAL A 95 1.64 -4.43 0.86
N ASP A 96 2.13 -3.42 0.13
CA ASP A 96 1.72 -2.05 0.36
C ASP A 96 0.26 -1.79 -0.03
N PHE A 97 -0.19 -2.31 -1.19
CA PHE A 97 -1.54 -2.12 -1.70
C PHE A 97 -2.10 -3.42 -2.27
N VAL A 98 -3.39 -3.66 -2.04
CA VAL A 98 -4.16 -4.75 -2.63
C VAL A 98 -5.40 -4.18 -3.29
N ILE A 99 -5.59 -4.47 -4.57
CA ILE A 99 -6.76 -4.09 -5.34
C ILE A 99 -7.76 -5.24 -5.32
N CYS A 100 -8.97 -4.95 -4.90
CA CYS A 100 -10.06 -5.90 -4.82
C CYS A 100 -11.26 -5.43 -5.65
N ASN A 101 -12.09 -6.38 -6.06
CA ASN A 101 -13.42 -6.06 -6.60
C ASN A 101 -14.26 -5.31 -5.54
N ASN A 102 -15.05 -4.32 -5.95
CA ASN A 102 -15.81 -3.48 -5.02
C ASN A 102 -16.90 -4.25 -4.28
N GLU A 103 -17.59 -5.18 -4.93
CA GLU A 103 -18.74 -5.90 -4.36
C GLU A 103 -18.31 -7.12 -3.55
N SER A 104 -17.53 -8.00 -4.17
CA SER A 104 -17.15 -9.31 -3.60
C SER A 104 -15.90 -9.26 -2.71
N VAL A 105 -15.13 -8.17 -2.77
CA VAL A 105 -13.82 -8.00 -2.12
C VAL A 105 -12.82 -9.09 -2.53
N ASN A 106 -13.04 -9.73 -3.70
CA ASN A 106 -12.07 -10.67 -4.26
C ASN A 106 -10.78 -9.95 -4.63
N ILE A 107 -9.65 -10.56 -4.29
CA ILE A 107 -8.31 -10.01 -4.59
C ILE A 107 -8.07 -10.16 -6.09
N LEU A 108 -7.77 -9.04 -6.75
CA LEU A 108 -7.49 -8.96 -8.18
C LEU A 108 -6.01 -8.80 -8.47
N ALA A 109 -5.34 -7.90 -7.76
CA ALA A 109 -3.92 -7.61 -7.92
C ALA A 109 -3.33 -7.00 -6.64
N ALA A 110 -2.00 -6.95 -6.59
CA ALA A 110 -1.28 -6.24 -5.53
C ALA A 110 -0.18 -5.34 -6.10
N ILE A 111 0.23 -4.34 -5.33
CA ILE A 111 1.30 -3.40 -5.71
C ILE A 111 2.23 -3.19 -4.52
N GLU A 112 3.55 -3.27 -4.77
CA GLU A 112 4.60 -2.85 -3.86
C GLU A 112 5.29 -1.58 -4.39
N LEU A 113 5.62 -0.66 -3.48
CA LEU A 113 6.44 0.51 -3.78
C LEU A 113 7.88 0.23 -3.39
N ASP A 114 8.74 0.12 -4.40
CA ASP A 114 10.16 -0.17 -4.21
C ASP A 114 10.95 1.10 -3.86
N ASP A 115 11.44 1.17 -2.63
CA ASP A 115 12.35 2.23 -2.18
C ASP A 115 13.80 1.89 -2.57
N LYS A 116 14.55 2.88 -3.07
CA LYS A 116 15.94 2.73 -3.54
C LYS A 116 16.99 2.53 -2.43
N SER A 117 16.58 2.27 -1.18
CA SER A 117 17.51 2.18 -0.05
C SER A 117 18.40 0.94 -0.04
N HIS A 118 19.64 1.12 0.42
CA HIS A 118 20.87 0.39 0.14
C HIS A 118 21.11 -1.00 0.79
N ASN A 119 20.13 -1.75 1.24
CA ASN A 119 20.39 -3.09 1.82
C ASN A 119 20.02 -4.22 0.84
N LEU A 120 20.84 -4.34 -0.22
CA LEU A 120 20.52 -5.09 -1.43
C LEU A 120 20.24 -6.59 -1.22
N LYS A 121 21.04 -7.33 -0.44
CA LYS A 121 20.95 -8.81 -0.45
C LYS A 121 19.74 -9.38 0.29
N LYS A 122 19.50 -8.97 1.52
CA LYS A 122 18.32 -9.46 2.30
C LYS A 122 16.99 -9.00 1.69
N ARG A 123 16.99 -7.82 1.05
CA ARG A 123 15.82 -7.29 0.37
C ARG A 123 15.51 -8.10 -0.89
N GLN A 124 16.52 -8.36 -1.72
CA GLN A 124 16.37 -9.21 -2.91
C GLN A 124 15.82 -10.60 -2.59
N GLU A 125 16.33 -11.26 -1.54
CA GLU A 125 15.80 -12.57 -1.11
C GLU A 125 14.32 -12.49 -0.66
N ARG A 126 13.96 -11.41 0.04
CA ARG A 126 12.56 -11.14 0.42
C ARG A 126 11.68 -10.92 -0.79
N ASP A 127 12.13 -10.06 -1.73
CA ASP A 127 11.35 -9.67 -2.91
C ASP A 127 11.15 -10.87 -3.85
N ILE A 128 12.22 -11.68 -4.07
CA ILE A 128 12.13 -12.95 -4.79
C ILE A 128 11.12 -13.90 -4.13
N PHE A 129 11.14 -13.98 -2.80
CA PHE A 129 10.20 -14.83 -2.07
C PHE A 129 8.76 -14.34 -2.22
N VAL A 130 8.50 -13.03 -2.07
CA VAL A 130 7.17 -12.42 -2.21
C VAL A 130 6.64 -12.64 -3.61
N ASN A 131 7.45 -12.35 -4.64
CA ASN A 131 7.08 -12.57 -6.04
C ASN A 131 6.65 -14.03 -6.31
N LYS A 132 7.44 -15.01 -5.83
CA LYS A 132 7.10 -16.43 -5.97
C LYS A 132 5.80 -16.81 -5.26
N VAL A 133 5.48 -16.18 -4.12
CA VAL A 133 4.22 -16.43 -3.39
C VAL A 133 3.03 -15.95 -4.21
N PHE A 134 3.08 -14.73 -4.75
CA PHE A 134 2.04 -14.16 -5.61
C PHE A 134 1.88 -14.97 -6.90
N GLU A 135 2.98 -15.29 -7.59
CA GLU A 135 3.00 -16.13 -8.79
C GLU A 135 2.36 -17.50 -8.53
N SER A 136 2.72 -18.16 -7.42
CA SER A 136 2.19 -19.49 -7.05
C SER A 136 0.69 -19.52 -6.79
N ALA A 137 0.09 -18.37 -6.51
CA ALA A 137 -1.34 -18.18 -6.27
C ALA A 137 -2.07 -17.56 -7.47
N GLY A 138 -1.35 -17.19 -8.55
CA GLY A 138 -1.93 -16.57 -9.73
C GLY A 138 -2.45 -15.16 -9.50
N ILE A 139 -1.92 -14.43 -8.50
CA ILE A 139 -2.28 -13.04 -8.22
C ILE A 139 -1.20 -12.13 -8.82
N PRO A 140 -1.54 -11.23 -9.75
CA PRO A 140 -0.60 -10.25 -10.30
C PRO A 140 -0.01 -9.36 -9.20
N LEU A 141 1.33 -9.16 -9.23
CA LEU A 141 2.05 -8.25 -8.35
C LEU A 141 2.80 -7.22 -9.17
N GLY A 142 2.47 -5.95 -9.00
CA GLY A 142 3.17 -4.83 -9.61
C GLY A 142 4.24 -4.25 -8.69
N HIS A 143 5.39 -3.90 -9.27
CA HIS A 143 6.46 -3.18 -8.57
C HIS A 143 6.59 -1.78 -9.16
N ILE A 144 6.47 -0.76 -8.31
CA ILE A 144 6.55 0.64 -8.71
C ILE A 144 7.62 1.32 -7.86
N ALA A 145 8.52 2.06 -8.51
CA ALA A 145 9.54 2.82 -7.79
C ALA A 145 8.88 3.87 -6.88
N ALA A 146 9.28 3.93 -5.61
CA ALA A 146 8.81 4.94 -4.68
C ALA A 146 9.25 6.34 -5.14
N GLN A 147 8.29 7.25 -5.29
CA GLN A 147 8.48 8.62 -5.77
C GLN A 147 7.74 9.61 -4.87
N LYS A 148 8.09 10.89 -4.99
CA LYS A 148 7.40 11.97 -4.26
C LYS A 148 6.01 12.28 -4.84
N SER A 149 5.81 12.02 -6.14
CA SER A 149 4.55 12.24 -6.86
C SER A 149 4.40 11.23 -7.98
N TYR A 150 3.16 10.95 -8.36
CA TYR A 150 2.80 10.02 -9.43
C TYR A 150 1.79 10.69 -10.36
N SER A 151 1.85 10.38 -11.66
CA SER A 151 0.84 10.81 -12.62
C SER A 151 -0.31 9.79 -12.67
N ILE A 152 -1.53 10.26 -12.94
CA ILE A 152 -2.69 9.38 -13.15
C ILE A 152 -2.42 8.43 -14.33
N GLN A 153 -1.81 8.93 -15.38
CA GLN A 153 -1.53 8.16 -16.58
C GLN A 153 -0.59 6.99 -16.34
N ASP A 154 0.53 7.22 -15.60
CA ASP A 154 1.49 6.16 -15.26
C ASP A 154 0.84 5.09 -14.38
N VAL A 155 0.08 5.51 -13.37
CA VAL A 155 -0.60 4.58 -12.45
C VAL A 155 -1.71 3.83 -13.17
N SER A 156 -2.47 4.49 -14.05
CA SER A 156 -3.51 3.85 -14.87
C SER A 156 -2.93 2.78 -15.78
N GLY A 157 -1.80 3.06 -16.44
CA GLY A 157 -1.12 2.07 -17.29
C GLY A 157 -0.71 0.81 -16.52
N VAL A 158 -0.15 0.98 -15.31
CA VAL A 158 0.22 -0.16 -14.45
C VAL A 158 -1.01 -0.93 -13.99
N VAL A 159 -2.05 -0.24 -13.50
CA VAL A 159 -3.29 -0.88 -13.02
C VAL A 159 -3.99 -1.64 -14.14
N SER A 160 -4.11 -1.04 -15.33
CA SER A 160 -4.72 -1.70 -16.50
C SER A 160 -3.94 -2.96 -16.88
N GLY A 161 -2.61 -2.90 -16.90
CA GLY A 161 -1.77 -4.07 -17.15
C GLY A 161 -1.95 -5.18 -16.12
N LEU A 162 -2.04 -4.84 -14.82
CA LEU A 162 -2.24 -5.82 -13.74
C LEU A 162 -3.63 -6.45 -13.76
N LEU A 163 -4.66 -5.68 -14.10
CA LEU A 163 -6.05 -6.16 -14.16
C LEU A 163 -6.41 -6.79 -15.51
N GLY A 164 -5.51 -6.77 -16.50
CA GLY A 164 -5.77 -7.27 -17.83
C GLY A 164 -6.79 -6.45 -18.61
N ILE A 165 -6.98 -5.17 -18.25
CA ILE A 165 -7.89 -4.25 -18.92
C ILE A 165 -7.11 -3.63 -20.08
N HIS A 166 -7.42 -4.03 -21.32
CA HIS A 166 -6.90 -3.38 -22.52
C HIS A 166 -7.84 -2.24 -22.90
N PRO A 167 -7.35 -0.99 -23.03
CA PRO A 167 -8.19 0.16 -23.37
C PRO A 167 -8.89 0.06 -24.74
N ASP A 168 -8.48 -0.90 -25.59
CA ASP A 168 -9.04 -1.09 -26.94
C ASP A 168 -10.12 -2.17 -27.04
N ALA A 169 -10.51 -2.83 -25.95
CA ALA A 169 -11.47 -3.95 -26.01
C ALA A 169 -12.94 -3.54 -25.87
N ASP A 170 -13.24 -2.35 -25.35
CA ASP A 170 -14.62 -1.90 -25.09
C ASP A 170 -15.22 -0.99 -26.19
N GLN A 171 -14.58 -0.88 -27.36
CA GLN A 171 -15.15 -0.15 -28.53
C GLN A 171 -15.72 -1.08 -29.63
N LYS A 172 -16.09 -2.31 -29.31
CA LYS A 172 -16.85 -3.17 -30.23
C LYS A 172 -18.06 -3.74 -29.54
N VAL A 173 -19.05 -2.90 -29.26
CA VAL A 173 -20.43 -3.33 -29.08
C VAL A 173 -21.33 -2.39 -29.89
N GLU A 174 -21.73 -2.92 -31.06
CA GLU A 174 -22.99 -2.64 -31.72
C GLU A 174 -23.25 -1.26 -32.34
N ASP A 175 -22.67 -1.04 -33.53
CA ASP A 175 -23.37 -0.33 -34.59
C ASP A 175 -24.24 -1.36 -35.37
N ASP A 176 -25.36 -1.74 -34.78
CA ASP A 176 -26.51 -2.28 -35.55
C ASP A 176 -27.80 -1.70 -34.98
N PHE A 177 -28.10 -0.46 -35.36
CA PHE A 177 -29.46 0.04 -35.36
C PHE A 177 -29.76 0.81 -36.66
N SER A 178 -30.55 0.17 -37.46
CA SER A 178 -31.14 0.57 -38.72
C SER A 178 -31.82 1.94 -38.67
N MET A 179 -31.59 2.68 -39.74
CA MET A 179 -32.31 3.83 -40.32
C MET A 179 -33.70 4.12 -39.79
N GLY A 180 -33.94 5.37 -39.42
CA GLY A 180 -35.26 5.99 -39.23
C GLY A 180 -35.18 7.50 -39.08
N ASP A 181 -35.29 8.20 -40.22
CA ASP A 181 -35.81 9.58 -40.40
C ASP A 181 -35.22 10.80 -39.69
N VAL A 182 -34.70 11.62 -40.54
CA VAL A 182 -34.19 12.98 -40.51
C VAL A 182 -35.20 14.01 -39.96
N VAL A 183 -34.76 14.91 -39.07
CA VAL A 183 -35.12 16.34 -39.14
C VAL A 183 -33.96 17.20 -38.69
N PRO A 184 -33.57 18.26 -39.43
CA PRO A 184 -32.41 19.11 -39.09
C PRO A 184 -32.85 20.28 -38.23
N VAL A 185 -32.06 20.61 -37.18
CA VAL A 185 -32.06 21.93 -36.55
C VAL A 185 -30.66 22.48 -36.45
N SER A 186 -30.52 23.67 -36.98
CA SER A 186 -29.38 24.54 -37.23
C SER A 186 -28.49 24.89 -36.01
N GLU A 187 -27.20 24.98 -36.31
CA GLU A 187 -26.17 25.95 -35.92
C GLU A 187 -26.33 26.74 -34.61
N ASP A 188 -25.39 26.63 -33.66
CA ASP A 188 -24.44 27.72 -33.41
C ASP A 188 -23.24 27.28 -32.55
N ARG A 189 -22.07 27.52 -33.11
CA ARG A 189 -20.74 27.90 -32.63
C ARG A 189 -20.32 27.56 -31.19
N GLY A 190 -19.20 26.90 -31.12
CA GLY A 190 -18.28 26.90 -29.99
C GLY A 190 -17.21 25.86 -30.12
N GLY A 191 -16.26 26.09 -31.03
CA GLY A 191 -15.06 25.24 -31.15
C GLY A 191 -14.25 25.30 -29.83
N PHE A 192 -14.08 24.16 -29.20
CA PHE A 192 -13.07 23.97 -28.18
C PHE A 192 -12.13 22.87 -28.68
N SER A 193 -11.02 23.32 -29.22
CA SER A 193 -9.87 22.48 -29.51
C SER A 193 -9.29 22.02 -28.18
N PHE A 194 -9.43 20.74 -27.85
CA PHE A 194 -8.66 20.12 -26.78
C PHE A 194 -7.26 19.79 -27.34
N GLU A 195 -6.32 20.72 -27.19
CA GLU A 195 -4.91 20.39 -27.18
C GLU A 195 -4.61 19.81 -25.79
N GLY A 196 -4.23 18.53 -25.76
CA GLY A 196 -3.99 17.76 -24.56
C GLY A 196 -2.69 18.17 -23.88
N GLU A 197 -2.77 18.97 -22.81
CA GLU A 197 -1.79 18.97 -21.75
C GLU A 197 -2.36 18.18 -20.56
N SER A 198 -1.74 17.07 -20.24
CA SER A 198 -2.09 16.20 -19.10
C SER A 198 -1.80 16.94 -17.78
N ASN A 199 -2.75 17.77 -17.33
CA ASN A 199 -2.71 18.48 -16.05
C ASN A 199 -3.25 17.61 -14.92
N SER A 200 -2.62 16.48 -14.61
CA SER A 200 -2.93 15.75 -13.40
C SER A 200 -2.36 16.49 -12.19
N VAL A 201 -3.25 16.99 -11.33
CA VAL A 201 -2.88 17.68 -10.08
C VAL A 201 -2.28 16.66 -9.10
N PRO A 202 -1.00 16.76 -8.68
CA PRO A 202 -0.39 15.82 -7.76
C PRO A 202 -0.94 15.97 -6.33
N TYR A 203 -0.81 14.91 -5.53
CA TYR A 203 -1.09 14.95 -4.10
C TYR A 203 0.16 15.31 -3.30
N CYS A 204 -0.05 16.05 -2.21
CA CYS A 204 1.01 16.45 -1.29
C CYS A 204 1.62 15.24 -0.57
N PRO A 205 2.94 14.99 -0.70
CA PRO A 205 3.61 13.86 -0.06
C PRO A 205 3.65 13.97 1.47
N SER A 206 3.48 15.19 2.03
CA SER A 206 3.53 15.41 3.46
C SER A 206 2.18 15.25 4.17
N CYS A 207 1.05 15.62 3.54
CA CYS A 207 -0.26 15.59 4.18
C CYS A 207 -1.38 14.91 3.35
N GLY A 208 -1.11 14.50 2.11
CA GLY A 208 -2.06 13.82 1.22
C GLY A 208 -3.11 14.72 0.58
N ASN A 209 -3.15 16.03 0.88
CA ASN A 209 -4.07 16.96 0.22
C ASN A 209 -3.65 17.23 -1.23
N THR A 210 -4.59 17.65 -2.07
CA THR A 210 -4.30 18.08 -3.44
C THR A 210 -3.31 19.24 -3.47
N MET A 211 -2.51 19.35 -4.52
CA MET A 211 -1.58 20.46 -4.69
C MET A 211 -2.11 21.46 -5.70
N VAL A 212 -1.71 22.73 -5.56
CA VAL A 212 -2.09 23.85 -6.43
C VAL A 212 -0.87 24.34 -7.18
N LYS A 213 -0.97 24.47 -8.51
CA LYS A 213 0.10 25.03 -9.34
C LYS A 213 0.24 26.54 -9.06
N ARG A 214 1.43 26.97 -8.69
CA ARG A 214 1.74 28.38 -8.37
C ARG A 214 3.04 28.82 -9.02
N GLN A 215 3.17 30.12 -9.28
CA GLN A 215 4.38 30.73 -9.83
C GLN A 215 5.10 31.53 -8.74
N ALA A 216 6.41 31.36 -8.64
CA ALA A 216 7.23 32.11 -7.70
C ALA A 216 7.33 33.58 -8.12
N LYS A 217 6.91 34.49 -7.24
CA LYS A 217 6.87 35.95 -7.54
C LYS A 217 8.14 36.68 -7.10
N LYS A 218 8.97 36.10 -6.22
CA LYS A 218 10.16 36.74 -5.66
C LYS A 218 11.26 35.70 -5.37
N GLY A 219 12.52 36.16 -5.35
CA GLY A 219 13.67 35.34 -4.97
C GLY A 219 14.36 34.66 -6.16
N LYS A 220 15.29 33.74 -5.88
CA LYS A 220 16.16 33.08 -6.86
C LYS A 220 15.40 32.30 -7.95
N HIS A 221 14.19 31.84 -7.64
CA HIS A 221 13.32 31.05 -8.52
C HIS A 221 12.11 31.85 -9.03
N SER A 222 12.23 33.19 -9.10
CA SER A 222 11.16 34.04 -9.62
C SER A 222 10.83 33.70 -11.08
N GLY A 223 9.53 33.44 -11.35
CA GLY A 223 9.04 33.01 -12.65
C GLY A 223 8.86 31.50 -12.80
N GLU A 224 9.50 30.70 -11.98
CA GLU A 224 9.35 29.23 -12.04
C GLU A 224 7.99 28.77 -11.50
N TRP A 225 7.45 27.72 -12.12
CA TRP A 225 6.23 27.07 -11.67
C TRP A 225 6.52 25.93 -10.68
N PHE A 226 5.68 25.81 -9.68
CA PHE A 226 5.77 24.75 -8.68
C PHE A 226 4.38 24.35 -8.17
N TRP A 227 4.29 23.15 -7.64
CA TRP A 227 3.13 22.68 -6.90
C TRP A 227 3.26 23.03 -5.42
N ALA A 228 2.26 23.70 -4.85
CA ALA A 228 2.16 24.00 -3.42
C ALA A 228 1.00 23.23 -2.81
N CYS A 229 1.16 22.75 -1.57
CA CYS A 229 0.06 22.09 -0.86
C CYS A 229 -1.13 23.03 -0.65
N SER A 230 -2.35 22.53 -0.91
CA SER A 230 -3.58 23.29 -0.68
C SER A 230 -3.87 23.57 0.79
N ALA A 231 -3.29 22.77 1.71
CA ALA A 231 -3.42 22.94 3.16
C ALA A 231 -2.44 24.00 3.74
N TYR A 232 -1.84 24.86 2.93
CA TYR A 232 -1.04 25.98 3.46
C TYR A 232 -1.92 26.92 4.30
N PRO A 233 -1.49 27.39 5.47
CA PRO A 233 -0.15 27.36 6.07
C PRO A 233 0.17 26.13 6.94
N GLU A 234 -0.75 25.20 7.16
CA GLU A 234 -0.60 24.04 8.04
C GLU A 234 0.39 23.02 7.44
N CYS A 235 0.36 22.86 6.13
CA CYS A 235 1.36 22.09 5.38
C CYS A 235 2.07 23.01 4.38
N ARG A 236 3.42 23.01 4.42
CA ARG A 236 4.26 23.91 3.59
C ARG A 236 5.03 23.16 2.51
N GLU A 237 4.57 21.97 2.13
CA GLU A 237 5.23 21.16 1.11
C GLU A 237 5.10 21.80 -0.28
N ILE A 238 6.21 21.78 -1.03
CA ILE A 238 6.28 22.26 -2.41
C ILE A 238 7.05 21.26 -3.29
N ILE A 239 6.62 21.08 -4.53
CA ILE A 239 7.27 20.22 -5.53
C ILE A 239 7.59 21.07 -6.75
N SER A 240 8.87 21.10 -7.18
CA SER A 240 9.30 21.80 -8.39
C SER A 240 8.76 21.09 -9.64
N ILE A 241 8.22 21.84 -10.57
CA ILE A 241 7.87 21.36 -11.91
C ILE A 241 9.15 21.47 -12.74
N LYS A 242 9.73 20.32 -13.12
CA LYS A 242 10.83 20.30 -14.12
C LYS A 242 10.18 20.25 -15.48
N GLU A 243 10.42 21.27 -16.27
CA GLU A 243 10.19 21.24 -17.73
C GLU A 243 11.15 20.28 -18.40
#